data_61f59bf36bece8ff399c2b355d74d738
#
_entry.id   61f59bf36bece8ff399c2b355d74d738
#
_cell.length_a   1.000
_cell.length_b   1.000
_cell.length_c   1.000
_cell.angle_alpha   90.00
_cell.angle_beta   90.00
_cell.angle_gamma   90.00
#
_symmetry.space_group_name_H-M   'P 1'
#
loop_
_entity.id
_entity.type
_entity.pdbx_description
1 polymer ?
#
loop_
_entity_poly.entity_id
_entity_poly.type
_entity_poly.pdbx_seq_one_letter_code
_entity_poly.pdbx_strand_id
1 'polypeptide(L)'
;MVNRRDFGKISLAAGLAATLGRPAWAASAADTAVKAAQQYKGRTITIVWEAGLQSLDPTHFSGAKWKELTGMDVKVIEVATAEMFTKIMQDYKSGAGAYDALNVIPAWMPDLAQAGALEVLDPYVEKYGYAPELQTIASTFRDNQMKVGGKIYGFPDDGDVFLMYYRRDIFEDPTVQKAFKDKTGKDLAVPKTWADFDVVGAGLTDILKDKGIYGAAFFRQPPYAMYMFEERFRNEGGKFFDADTMKATINSDVGVKVFTGMRKENRFMPPGVEQFGFVENLAAFLQGQSAMTISWPPYGRWAEGYGTDQEALNWVPKTAIAGKVGYALPPGGHPELAAGFALSISSTSKNKDAAYLFIQWLNSEDVSRQRVQLPYTLRDPFRESHYTDPGYLALWPNAKDYLAALKQASETGLLDLSLLQTDKYEEVMRQAISKLWAGDDPKTILNAAAAQWDDITQKIGVEKQKVVYAGWAAKSGAYPKM
;
A
#
# COMPACT_ATOMS: atom_id res chain seq x y z
N MET A 1 -43.25 -12.23 10.97
CA MET A 1 -43.10 -13.35 10.00
C MET A 1 -43.06 -12.72 8.62
N VAL A 2 -41.88 -12.43 8.11
CA VAL A 2 -41.68 -11.93 6.75
C VAL A 2 -41.21 -13.10 5.90
N ASN A 3 -41.88 -13.27 4.77
CA ASN A 3 -41.90 -14.48 3.95
C ASN A 3 -40.64 -14.57 3.07
N ARG A 4 -40.02 -15.75 2.97
CA ARG A 4 -38.77 -16.08 2.28
C ARG A 4 -38.84 -15.98 0.73
N ARG A 5 -39.73 -15.20 0.15
CA ARG A 5 -39.97 -15.16 -1.32
C ARG A 5 -39.64 -13.83 -2.01
N ASP A 6 -39.12 -12.83 -1.33
CA ASP A 6 -38.82 -11.50 -1.93
C ASP A 6 -37.33 -11.19 -2.17
N PHE A 7 -36.47 -12.21 -2.12
CA PHE A 7 -35.02 -12.05 -2.41
C PHE A 7 -34.67 -12.24 -3.90
N GLY A 8 -35.60 -12.06 -4.79
CA GLY A 8 -35.42 -12.38 -6.18
C GLY A 8 -35.64 -11.24 -7.19
N LYS A 9 -35.41 -9.98 -6.86
CA LYS A 9 -35.43 -8.88 -7.84
C LYS A 9 -34.65 -7.64 -7.37
N ILE A 10 -33.36 -7.78 -7.13
CA ILE A 10 -32.47 -6.63 -7.35
C ILE A 10 -31.93 -6.83 -8.76
N SER A 11 -32.65 -6.30 -9.71
CA SER A 11 -32.20 -6.16 -11.08
C SER A 11 -30.92 -5.32 -11.04
N LEU A 12 -29.80 -5.90 -11.48
CA LEU A 12 -28.66 -5.13 -11.95
C LEU A 12 -29.14 -4.20 -13.07
N ALA A 13 -29.52 -3.01 -12.75
CA ALA A 13 -29.48 -1.91 -13.69
C ALA A 13 -28.00 -1.54 -13.89
N ALA A 14 -27.26 -2.42 -14.56
CA ALA A 14 -26.02 -2.03 -15.21
C ALA A 14 -26.43 -1.02 -16.28
N GLY A 15 -26.25 0.26 -15.95
CA GLY A 15 -26.36 1.32 -16.92
C GLY A 15 -25.43 0.96 -18.09
N LEU A 16 -26.00 0.81 -19.27
CA LEU A 16 -25.25 0.91 -20.53
C LEU A 16 -24.62 2.33 -20.54
N ALA A 17 -23.45 2.48 -19.93
CA ALA A 17 -22.61 3.63 -20.18
C ALA A 17 -22.18 3.51 -21.64
N ALA A 18 -22.60 4.47 -22.42
CA ALA A 18 -22.24 4.60 -23.83
C ALA A 18 -20.71 4.45 -23.95
N THR A 19 -20.28 3.40 -24.63
CA THR A 19 -18.91 3.23 -25.11
C THR A 19 -18.62 4.33 -26.10
N LEU A 20 -18.05 5.44 -25.62
CA LEU A 20 -17.44 6.44 -26.51
C LEU A 20 -16.28 5.72 -27.21
N GLY A 21 -16.55 5.42 -28.48
CA GLY A 21 -15.71 5.04 -29.58
C GLY A 21 -14.24 4.69 -29.30
N ARG A 22 -13.95 3.49 -28.79
CA ARG A 22 -12.73 2.77 -29.19
C ARG A 22 -12.95 2.31 -30.63
N PRO A 23 -11.98 2.44 -31.53
CA PRO A 23 -12.09 1.85 -32.84
C PRO A 23 -12.38 0.35 -32.70
N ALA A 24 -13.38 -0.17 -33.38
CA ALA A 24 -13.95 -1.50 -33.26
C ALA A 24 -12.99 -2.66 -33.66
N TRP A 25 -11.65 -2.47 -33.60
CA TRP A 25 -10.67 -3.33 -34.26
C TRP A 25 -9.56 -3.89 -33.33
N ALA A 26 -9.44 -3.45 -32.12
CA ALA A 26 -8.48 -4.05 -31.19
C ALA A 26 -9.23 -4.69 -30.02
N ALA A 27 -9.12 -6.02 -29.90
CA ALA A 27 -9.55 -6.72 -28.70
C ALA A 27 -8.82 -6.11 -27.48
N SER A 28 -9.54 -5.95 -26.35
CA SER A 28 -8.90 -5.48 -25.11
C SER A 28 -7.82 -6.48 -24.65
N ALA A 29 -6.88 -6.05 -23.82
CA ALA A 29 -5.90 -6.98 -23.25
C ALA A 29 -6.59 -8.07 -22.41
N ALA A 30 -7.74 -7.75 -21.79
CA ALA A 30 -8.55 -8.73 -21.09
C ALA A 30 -9.12 -9.79 -22.06
N ASP A 31 -9.73 -9.37 -23.17
CA ASP A 31 -10.28 -10.29 -24.18
C ASP A 31 -9.18 -11.16 -24.80
N THR A 32 -8.03 -10.57 -25.07
CA THR A 32 -6.85 -11.28 -25.59
C THR A 32 -6.39 -12.35 -24.60
N ALA A 33 -6.32 -12.04 -23.32
CA ALA A 33 -5.92 -12.99 -22.29
C ALA A 33 -6.93 -14.14 -22.16
N VAL A 34 -8.24 -13.82 -22.11
CA VAL A 34 -9.32 -14.82 -22.04
C VAL A 34 -9.31 -15.74 -23.25
N LYS A 35 -9.19 -15.19 -24.46
CA LYS A 35 -9.13 -15.98 -25.70
C LYS A 35 -7.92 -16.91 -25.71
N ALA A 36 -6.74 -16.40 -25.37
CA ALA A 36 -5.51 -17.20 -25.33
C ALA A 36 -5.55 -18.28 -24.25
N ALA A 37 -6.25 -18.03 -23.13
CA ALA A 37 -6.35 -18.96 -22.01
C ALA A 37 -7.24 -20.19 -22.31
N GLN A 38 -8.10 -20.16 -23.33
CA GLN A 38 -8.99 -21.28 -23.67
C GLN A 38 -8.24 -22.60 -23.91
N GLN A 39 -7.02 -22.53 -24.44
CA GLN A 39 -6.16 -23.72 -24.64
C GLN A 39 -5.74 -24.41 -23.34
N TYR A 40 -5.87 -23.72 -22.21
CA TYR A 40 -5.50 -24.21 -20.86
C TYR A 40 -6.72 -24.63 -20.03
N LYS A 41 -7.91 -24.69 -20.61
CA LYS A 41 -9.15 -25.11 -19.95
C LYS A 41 -8.94 -26.40 -19.15
N GLY A 42 -9.46 -26.42 -17.91
CA GLY A 42 -9.33 -27.55 -16.98
C GLY A 42 -8.02 -27.56 -16.18
N ARG A 43 -7.07 -26.63 -16.43
CA ARG A 43 -5.90 -26.47 -15.56
C ARG A 43 -6.24 -25.66 -14.33
N THR A 44 -5.42 -25.85 -13.27
CA THR A 44 -5.43 -25.04 -12.08
C THR A 44 -4.17 -24.19 -12.04
N ILE A 45 -4.31 -22.90 -11.76
CA ILE A 45 -3.20 -21.99 -11.43
C ILE A 45 -3.18 -21.85 -9.91
N THR A 46 -2.01 -22.04 -9.31
CA THR A 46 -1.82 -21.82 -7.87
C THR A 46 -1.12 -20.48 -7.66
N ILE A 47 -1.73 -19.60 -6.88
CA ILE A 47 -1.16 -18.29 -6.56
C ILE A 47 -1.01 -18.12 -5.05
N VAL A 48 0.16 -17.65 -4.61
CA VAL A 48 0.36 -17.23 -3.22
C VAL A 48 -0.08 -15.77 -3.08
N TRP A 49 -0.89 -15.49 -2.05
CA TRP A 49 -1.46 -14.17 -1.80
C TRP A 49 -1.46 -13.82 -0.32
N GLU A 50 -1.42 -12.51 0.00
CA GLU A 50 -1.52 -12.06 1.38
C GLU A 50 -2.84 -12.47 2.01
N ALA A 51 -2.75 -13.12 3.16
CA ALA A 51 -3.89 -13.68 3.87
C ALA A 51 -4.86 -12.62 4.41
N GLY A 52 -6.15 -12.83 4.19
CA GLY A 52 -7.23 -12.07 4.83
C GLY A 52 -7.41 -10.63 4.34
N LEU A 53 -6.48 -10.11 3.52
CA LEU A 53 -6.52 -8.76 2.97
C LEU A 53 -6.52 -8.82 1.44
N GLN A 54 -5.34 -8.96 0.84
CA GLN A 54 -5.22 -8.98 -0.62
C GLN A 54 -5.88 -10.22 -1.26
N SER A 55 -6.02 -11.33 -0.52
CA SER A 55 -6.71 -12.55 -0.97
C SER A 55 -8.23 -12.42 -1.12
N LEU A 56 -8.85 -11.35 -0.59
CA LEU A 56 -10.30 -11.17 -0.69
C LEU A 56 -10.78 -11.06 -2.14
N ASP A 57 -10.03 -10.36 -2.99
CA ASP A 57 -10.38 -10.24 -4.40
C ASP A 57 -10.38 -11.59 -5.15
N PRO A 58 -9.29 -12.38 -5.16
CA PRO A 58 -9.30 -13.66 -5.86
C PRO A 58 -10.30 -14.67 -5.27
N THR A 59 -10.57 -14.58 -3.98
CA THR A 59 -11.53 -15.47 -3.31
C THR A 59 -12.99 -15.14 -3.65
N HIS A 60 -13.33 -13.86 -3.70
CA HIS A 60 -14.73 -13.43 -3.85
C HIS A 60 -15.10 -12.96 -5.26
N PHE A 61 -14.13 -12.63 -6.12
CA PHE A 61 -14.40 -12.11 -7.46
C PHE A 61 -13.54 -12.76 -8.54
N SER A 62 -12.23 -12.43 -8.58
CA SER A 62 -11.44 -12.68 -9.79
C SER A 62 -11.19 -14.17 -10.07
N GLY A 63 -11.06 -15.00 -9.05
CA GLY A 63 -10.89 -16.45 -9.25
C GLY A 63 -12.09 -17.11 -9.89
N ALA A 64 -13.30 -16.84 -9.37
CA ALA A 64 -14.55 -17.36 -9.92
C ALA A 64 -14.83 -16.80 -11.32
N LYS A 65 -14.57 -15.51 -11.54
CA LYS A 65 -14.77 -14.86 -12.83
C LYS A 65 -13.83 -15.41 -13.90
N TRP A 66 -12.57 -15.64 -13.56
CA TRP A 66 -11.61 -16.27 -14.46
C TRP A 66 -12.03 -17.69 -14.86
N LYS A 67 -12.51 -18.48 -13.88
CA LYS A 67 -13.04 -19.83 -14.16
C LYS A 67 -14.24 -19.79 -15.09
N GLU A 68 -15.18 -18.87 -14.86
CA GLU A 68 -16.35 -18.68 -15.74
C GLU A 68 -15.90 -18.40 -17.18
N LEU A 69 -14.93 -17.49 -17.36
CA LEU A 69 -14.49 -17.04 -18.68
C LEU A 69 -13.60 -18.05 -19.42
N THR A 70 -12.81 -18.85 -18.71
CA THR A 70 -11.75 -19.67 -19.33
C THR A 70 -11.86 -21.17 -19.06
N GLY A 71 -12.63 -21.56 -18.05
CA GLY A 71 -12.70 -22.92 -17.55
C GLY A 71 -11.45 -23.36 -16.78
N MET A 72 -10.56 -22.42 -16.40
CA MET A 72 -9.40 -22.66 -15.55
C MET A 72 -9.74 -22.37 -14.09
N ASP A 73 -9.21 -23.18 -13.17
CA ASP A 73 -9.33 -22.94 -11.74
C ASP A 73 -8.19 -22.05 -11.21
N VAL A 74 -8.48 -21.23 -10.20
CA VAL A 74 -7.49 -20.48 -9.45
C VAL A 74 -7.49 -20.98 -8.01
N LYS A 75 -6.37 -21.52 -7.56
CA LYS A 75 -6.14 -21.92 -6.17
C LYS A 75 -5.35 -20.85 -5.46
N VAL A 76 -5.97 -20.21 -4.48
CA VAL A 76 -5.32 -19.21 -3.62
C VAL A 76 -4.66 -19.91 -2.43
N ILE A 77 -3.37 -19.64 -2.22
CA ILE A 77 -2.65 -20.03 -1.01
C ILE A 77 -2.42 -18.74 -0.20
N GLU A 78 -3.13 -18.64 0.89
CA GLU A 78 -3.04 -17.50 1.79
C GLU A 78 -1.83 -17.64 2.70
N VAL A 79 -1.00 -16.60 2.73
CA VAL A 79 0.21 -16.54 3.56
C VAL A 79 0.28 -15.17 4.24
N ALA A 80 0.59 -15.17 5.53
CA ALA A 80 0.82 -13.92 6.25
C ALA A 80 2.01 -13.15 5.62
N THR A 81 1.89 -11.84 5.48
CA THR A 81 2.88 -10.98 4.81
C THR A 81 4.30 -11.21 5.31
N ALA A 82 4.47 -11.33 6.63
CA ALA A 82 5.78 -11.59 7.26
C ALA A 82 6.44 -12.92 6.85
N GLU A 83 5.67 -13.88 6.31
CA GLU A 83 6.16 -15.19 5.89
C GLU A 83 6.29 -15.34 4.37
N MET A 84 5.65 -14.44 3.59
CA MET A 84 5.52 -14.58 2.15
C MET A 84 6.88 -14.69 1.45
N PHE A 85 7.80 -13.76 1.72
CA PHE A 85 9.14 -13.76 1.13
C PHE A 85 9.87 -15.09 1.39
N THR A 86 9.86 -15.55 2.63
CA THR A 86 10.50 -16.81 3.04
C THR A 86 9.89 -18.01 2.32
N LYS A 87 8.56 -18.09 2.23
CA LYS A 87 7.87 -19.21 1.55
C LYS A 87 8.11 -19.23 0.03
N ILE A 88 8.12 -18.07 -0.61
CA ILE A 88 8.47 -17.93 -2.02
C ILE A 88 9.90 -18.42 -2.27
N MET A 89 10.85 -18.00 -1.44
CA MET A 89 12.25 -18.42 -1.57
C MET A 89 12.47 -19.89 -1.24
N GLN A 90 11.70 -20.47 -0.32
CA GLN A 90 11.74 -21.91 -0.01
C GLN A 90 11.23 -22.75 -1.19
N ASP A 91 10.09 -22.35 -1.80
CA ASP A 91 9.55 -23.01 -2.99
C ASP A 91 10.56 -22.98 -4.13
N TYR A 92 11.14 -21.82 -4.41
CA TYR A 92 12.16 -21.66 -5.44
C TYR A 92 13.39 -22.53 -5.19
N LYS A 93 13.99 -22.49 -3.98
CA LYS A 93 15.21 -23.23 -3.63
C LYS A 93 15.00 -24.74 -3.65
N SER A 94 13.82 -25.21 -3.29
CA SER A 94 13.49 -26.64 -3.33
C SER A 94 13.17 -27.12 -4.76
N GLY A 95 12.87 -26.22 -5.68
CA GLY A 95 12.38 -26.55 -7.02
C GLY A 95 11.00 -27.21 -7.02
N ALA A 96 10.22 -27.05 -5.94
CA ALA A 96 8.92 -27.70 -5.80
C ALA A 96 7.90 -27.22 -6.83
N GLY A 97 7.95 -25.92 -7.22
CA GLY A 97 7.01 -25.32 -8.16
C GLY A 97 5.58 -25.36 -7.64
N ALA A 98 5.41 -25.13 -6.35
CA ALA A 98 4.10 -25.13 -5.70
C ALA A 98 3.26 -23.91 -6.08
N TYR A 99 3.91 -22.83 -6.51
CA TYR A 99 3.27 -21.60 -6.92
C TYR A 99 3.50 -21.31 -8.40
N ASP A 100 2.45 -20.91 -9.11
CA ASP A 100 2.53 -20.45 -10.50
C ASP A 100 2.66 -18.92 -10.56
N ALA A 101 1.83 -18.21 -9.80
CA ALA A 101 1.88 -16.76 -9.67
C ALA A 101 2.12 -16.34 -8.22
N LEU A 102 2.68 -15.16 -8.06
CA LEU A 102 3.14 -14.63 -6.79
C LEU A 102 2.62 -13.20 -6.61
N ASN A 103 2.01 -12.92 -5.47
CA ASN A 103 1.74 -11.57 -5.01
C ASN A 103 2.94 -11.12 -4.18
N VAL A 104 3.71 -10.15 -4.68
CA VAL A 104 5.00 -9.75 -4.08
C VAL A 104 5.02 -8.27 -3.75
N ILE A 105 5.66 -7.91 -2.66
CA ILE A 105 5.98 -6.51 -2.36
C ILE A 105 7.09 -6.05 -3.32
N PRO A 106 6.94 -4.92 -4.03
CA PRO A 106 7.92 -4.45 -5.02
C PRO A 106 9.34 -4.27 -4.46
N ALA A 107 9.48 -3.93 -3.18
CA ALA A 107 10.79 -3.83 -2.52
C ALA A 107 11.58 -5.15 -2.48
N TRP A 108 10.91 -6.29 -2.57
CA TRP A 108 11.55 -7.62 -2.61
C TRP A 108 11.99 -8.03 -4.02
N MET A 109 11.52 -7.37 -5.08
CA MET A 109 11.80 -7.78 -6.46
C MET A 109 13.29 -7.87 -6.80
N PRO A 110 14.18 -6.94 -6.39
CA PRO A 110 15.61 -7.07 -6.68
C PRO A 110 16.21 -8.35 -6.12
N ASP A 111 15.85 -8.73 -4.91
CA ASP A 111 16.32 -9.97 -4.27
C ASP A 111 15.79 -11.21 -4.99
N LEU A 112 14.49 -11.26 -5.24
CA LEU A 112 13.84 -12.39 -5.92
C LEU A 112 14.32 -12.54 -7.37
N ALA A 113 14.47 -11.43 -8.10
CA ALA A 113 14.98 -11.43 -9.47
C ALA A 113 16.45 -11.87 -9.54
N GLN A 114 17.27 -11.35 -8.61
CA GLN A 114 18.69 -11.74 -8.55
C GLN A 114 18.88 -13.21 -8.16
N ALA A 115 18.04 -13.74 -7.29
CA ALA A 115 18.04 -15.15 -6.94
C ALA A 115 17.60 -16.03 -8.13
N GLY A 116 16.92 -15.46 -9.13
CA GLY A 116 16.30 -16.20 -10.24
C GLY A 116 14.93 -16.78 -9.89
N ALA A 117 14.29 -16.32 -8.80
CA ALA A 117 13.00 -16.84 -8.35
C ALA A 117 11.81 -16.32 -9.20
N LEU A 118 11.98 -15.18 -9.87
CA LEU A 118 10.96 -14.59 -10.73
C LEU A 118 11.24 -14.84 -12.21
N GLU A 119 10.18 -15.04 -12.97
CA GLU A 119 10.20 -15.10 -14.44
C GLU A 119 10.25 -13.67 -15.01
N VAL A 120 11.00 -13.49 -16.11
CA VAL A 120 10.99 -12.24 -16.89
C VAL A 120 9.73 -12.19 -17.73
N LEU A 121 8.94 -11.10 -17.61
CA LEU A 121 7.63 -11.00 -18.26
C LEU A 121 7.68 -10.37 -19.66
N ASP A 122 8.77 -9.71 -20.07
CA ASP A 122 8.88 -9.06 -21.39
C ASP A 122 8.48 -9.96 -22.57
N PRO A 123 8.93 -11.25 -22.65
CA PRO A 123 8.55 -12.14 -23.76
C PRO A 123 7.05 -12.43 -23.81
N TYR A 124 6.38 -12.47 -22.64
CA TYR A 124 4.93 -12.69 -22.58
C TYR A 124 4.16 -11.43 -22.92
N VAL A 125 4.65 -10.25 -22.48
CA VAL A 125 4.09 -8.94 -22.86
C VAL A 125 4.07 -8.78 -24.37
N GLU A 126 5.15 -9.16 -25.05
CA GLU A 126 5.24 -9.16 -26.51
C GLU A 126 4.30 -10.21 -27.13
N LYS A 127 4.39 -11.46 -26.67
CA LYS A 127 3.60 -12.60 -27.18
C LYS A 127 2.09 -12.34 -27.13
N TYR A 128 1.60 -11.72 -26.06
CA TYR A 128 0.17 -11.51 -25.82
C TYR A 128 -0.27 -10.06 -26.01
N GLY A 129 0.59 -9.20 -26.57
CA GLY A 129 0.24 -7.85 -27.02
C GLY A 129 -0.15 -6.89 -25.90
N TYR A 130 0.43 -7.03 -24.70
CA TYR A 130 0.03 -6.23 -23.54
C TYR A 130 0.74 -4.87 -23.43
N ALA A 131 1.79 -4.62 -24.19
CA ALA A 131 2.60 -3.42 -24.11
C ALA A 131 1.82 -2.09 -24.18
N PRO A 132 0.78 -1.92 -25.03
CA PRO A 132 0.01 -0.67 -25.08
C PRO A 132 -0.72 -0.36 -23.77
N GLU A 133 -1.32 -1.34 -23.10
CA GLU A 133 -2.03 -1.10 -21.84
C GLU A 133 -1.10 -0.87 -20.65
N LEU A 134 0.15 -1.32 -20.70
CA LEU A 134 1.14 -0.97 -19.67
C LEU A 134 1.39 0.54 -19.60
N GLN A 135 1.22 1.26 -20.71
CA GLN A 135 1.43 2.72 -20.74
C GLN A 135 0.32 3.50 -20.02
N THR A 136 -0.84 2.89 -19.76
CA THR A 136 -1.94 3.53 -19.01
C THR A 136 -1.76 3.40 -17.48
N ILE A 137 -0.79 2.60 -17.03
CA ILE A 137 -0.39 2.54 -15.62
C ILE A 137 0.31 3.84 -15.25
N ALA A 138 -0.06 4.46 -14.13
CA ALA A 138 0.56 5.69 -13.65
C ALA A 138 2.08 5.50 -13.52
N SER A 139 2.85 6.51 -13.94
CA SER A 139 4.31 6.40 -14.10
C SER A 139 5.02 5.96 -12.82
N THR A 140 4.53 6.41 -11.67
CA THR A 140 5.07 6.02 -10.36
C THR A 140 5.12 4.49 -10.21
N PHE A 141 4.04 3.80 -10.51
CA PHE A 141 3.96 2.33 -10.39
C PHE A 141 4.66 1.65 -11.57
N ARG A 142 4.40 2.11 -12.80
CA ARG A 142 4.98 1.52 -14.02
C ARG A 142 6.51 1.54 -14.04
N ASP A 143 7.10 2.69 -13.71
CA ASP A 143 8.52 2.90 -13.90
C ASP A 143 9.35 2.48 -12.69
N ASN A 144 8.74 2.41 -11.50
CA ASN A 144 9.44 2.13 -10.27
C ASN A 144 9.18 0.74 -9.66
N GLN A 145 7.98 0.17 -9.86
CA GLN A 145 7.56 -1.06 -9.16
C GLN A 145 7.48 -2.31 -10.06
N MET A 146 7.64 -2.17 -11.38
CA MET A 146 7.53 -3.30 -12.30
C MET A 146 8.87 -3.90 -12.69
N LYS A 147 9.97 -3.14 -12.58
CA LYS A 147 11.23 -3.45 -13.27
C LYS A 147 12.42 -3.58 -12.34
N VAL A 148 13.27 -4.55 -12.65
CA VAL A 148 14.62 -4.70 -12.10
C VAL A 148 15.61 -4.78 -13.26
N GLY A 149 16.62 -3.92 -13.28
CA GLY A 149 17.61 -3.90 -14.36
C GLY A 149 17.01 -3.72 -15.76
N GLY A 150 15.90 -2.96 -15.87
CA GLY A 150 15.22 -2.70 -17.14
C GLY A 150 14.24 -3.80 -17.60
N LYS A 151 14.22 -4.96 -16.97
CA LYS A 151 13.32 -6.09 -17.29
C LYS A 151 12.08 -6.07 -16.40
N ILE A 152 10.93 -6.44 -16.94
CA ILE A 152 9.67 -6.54 -16.22
C ILE A 152 9.63 -7.87 -15.45
N TYR A 153 9.36 -7.80 -14.14
CA TYR A 153 9.20 -8.96 -13.26
C TYR A 153 7.84 -9.04 -12.59
N GLY A 154 7.03 -7.98 -12.66
CA GLY A 154 5.68 -7.98 -12.12
C GLY A 154 4.84 -6.85 -12.69
N PHE A 155 3.53 -6.95 -12.50
CA PHE A 155 2.57 -5.88 -12.79
C PHE A 155 1.98 -5.36 -11.50
N PRO A 156 1.78 -4.03 -11.32
CA PRO A 156 1.12 -3.51 -10.13
C PRO A 156 -0.25 -4.17 -9.93
N ASP A 157 -0.50 -4.64 -8.73
CA ASP A 157 -1.81 -5.19 -8.33
C ASP A 157 -2.56 -4.24 -7.42
N ASP A 158 -1.81 -3.38 -6.73
CA ASP A 158 -2.29 -2.44 -5.75
C ASP A 158 -1.51 -1.12 -5.83
N GLY A 159 -2.23 -0.01 -5.74
CA GLY A 159 -1.69 1.34 -5.77
C GLY A 159 -1.54 1.95 -4.38
N ASP A 160 -1.05 1.17 -3.43
CA ASP A 160 -0.85 1.62 -2.05
C ASP A 160 -0.05 2.92 -1.96
N VAL A 161 -0.60 3.85 -1.21
CA VAL A 161 0.06 5.10 -0.84
C VAL A 161 -0.57 5.65 0.43
N PHE A 162 0.23 6.19 1.35
CA PHE A 162 -0.34 6.80 2.53
C PHE A 162 -1.08 8.10 2.22
N LEU A 163 -2.21 8.28 2.90
CA LEU A 163 -2.92 9.55 3.00
C LEU A 163 -3.03 9.97 4.47
N MET A 164 -3.07 11.25 4.71
CA MET A 164 -3.54 11.80 5.96
C MET A 164 -5.04 12.01 5.89
N TYR A 165 -5.74 11.38 6.85
CA TYR A 165 -7.17 11.53 7.09
C TYR A 165 -7.37 12.43 8.30
N TYR A 166 -8.29 13.38 8.19
CA TYR A 166 -8.58 14.28 9.31
C TYR A 166 -10.08 14.53 9.46
N ARG A 167 -10.49 14.85 10.65
CA ARG A 167 -11.87 15.14 11.02
C ARG A 167 -12.24 16.59 10.62
N ARG A 168 -12.87 16.78 9.45
CA ARG A 168 -13.32 18.11 8.99
C ARG A 168 -14.22 18.80 10.02
N ASP A 169 -15.15 18.07 10.63
CA ASP A 169 -16.04 18.59 11.64
C ASP A 169 -15.30 19.12 12.89
N ILE A 170 -14.09 18.66 13.17
CA ILE A 170 -13.22 19.21 14.23
C ILE A 170 -12.46 20.42 13.74
N PHE A 171 -11.85 20.31 12.55
CA PHE A 171 -11.01 21.38 12.00
C PHE A 171 -11.81 22.61 11.58
N GLU A 172 -13.08 22.43 11.21
CA GLU A 172 -14.00 23.49 10.75
C GLU A 172 -14.89 24.03 11.90
N ASP A 173 -14.87 23.44 13.10
CA ASP A 173 -15.65 23.92 14.26
C ASP A 173 -15.06 25.24 14.80
N PRO A 174 -15.83 26.39 14.75
CA PRO A 174 -15.32 27.66 15.22
C PRO A 174 -14.94 27.66 16.71
N THR A 175 -15.58 26.82 17.53
CA THR A 175 -15.27 26.70 18.97
C THR A 175 -13.91 26.05 19.16
N VAL A 176 -13.63 24.97 18.40
CA VAL A 176 -12.33 24.27 18.43
C VAL A 176 -11.22 25.16 17.86
N GLN A 177 -11.47 25.86 16.74
CA GLN A 177 -10.54 26.81 16.15
C GLN A 177 -10.14 27.91 17.12
N LYS A 178 -11.14 28.52 17.81
CA LYS A 178 -10.88 29.54 18.81
C LYS A 178 -10.06 28.99 19.98
N ALA A 179 -10.47 27.86 20.55
CA ALA A 179 -9.78 27.25 21.68
C ALA A 179 -8.30 26.85 21.29
N PHE A 180 -8.11 26.36 20.06
CA PHE A 180 -6.77 26.04 19.56
C PHE A 180 -5.90 27.28 19.41
N LYS A 181 -6.42 28.37 18.86
CA LYS A 181 -5.73 29.64 18.72
C LYS A 181 -5.36 30.25 20.07
N ASP A 182 -6.33 30.27 21.01
CA ASP A 182 -6.13 30.78 22.37
C ASP A 182 -5.00 29.98 23.09
N LYS A 183 -4.91 28.67 22.84
CA LYS A 183 -3.93 27.79 23.49
C LYS A 183 -2.56 27.82 22.84
N THR A 184 -2.48 27.82 21.50
CA THR A 184 -1.22 27.61 20.76
C THR A 184 -0.67 28.90 20.12
N GLY A 185 -1.48 29.95 20.05
CA GLY A 185 -1.18 31.18 19.31
C GLY A 185 -1.26 31.03 17.78
N LYS A 186 -1.61 29.84 17.27
CA LYS A 186 -1.70 29.54 15.83
C LYS A 186 -3.14 29.26 15.42
N ASP A 187 -3.44 29.52 14.15
CA ASP A 187 -4.73 29.08 13.58
C ASP A 187 -4.70 27.55 13.38
N LEU A 188 -5.84 26.90 13.65
CA LEU A 188 -6.00 25.46 13.38
C LEU A 188 -6.10 25.24 11.87
N ALA A 189 -5.15 24.50 11.33
CA ALA A 189 -5.09 24.12 9.92
C ALA A 189 -4.56 22.68 9.77
N VAL A 190 -4.87 22.06 8.64
CA VAL A 190 -4.30 20.76 8.28
C VAL A 190 -2.77 20.88 8.21
N PRO A 191 -2.01 20.09 8.99
CA PRO A 191 -0.56 20.28 9.10
C PRO A 191 0.15 19.93 7.80
N LYS A 192 1.06 20.81 7.37
CA LYS A 192 1.90 20.61 6.18
C LYS A 192 3.33 20.18 6.51
N THR A 193 3.75 20.36 7.75
CA THR A 193 5.06 19.93 8.26
C THR A 193 4.89 19.06 9.50
N TRP A 194 5.87 18.21 9.77
CA TRP A 194 5.85 17.39 11.00
C TRP A 194 5.88 18.26 12.28
N ALA A 195 6.51 19.43 12.23
CA ALA A 195 6.47 20.37 13.34
C ALA A 195 5.06 20.94 13.59
N ASP A 196 4.30 21.26 12.54
CA ASP A 196 2.92 21.67 12.67
C ASP A 196 2.04 20.51 13.13
N PHE A 197 2.30 19.28 12.62
CA PHE A 197 1.61 18.08 13.07
C PHE A 197 1.73 17.86 14.57
N ASP A 198 2.93 17.99 15.13
CA ASP A 198 3.19 17.87 16.57
C ASP A 198 2.41 18.92 17.37
N VAL A 199 2.32 20.17 16.87
CA VAL A 199 1.56 21.26 17.52
C VAL A 199 0.04 21.00 17.43
N VAL A 200 -0.45 20.61 16.26
CA VAL A 200 -1.88 20.33 16.04
C VAL A 200 -2.32 19.13 16.88
N GLY A 201 -1.53 18.04 16.86
CA GLY A 201 -1.82 16.83 17.61
C GLY A 201 -1.92 17.10 19.13
N ALA A 202 -0.90 17.78 19.69
CA ALA A 202 -0.91 18.13 21.11
C ALA A 202 -2.04 19.09 21.46
N GLY A 203 -2.25 20.15 20.66
CA GLY A 203 -3.28 21.16 20.92
C GLY A 203 -4.68 20.58 20.88
N LEU A 204 -5.00 19.75 19.86
CA LEU A 204 -6.32 19.10 19.77
C LEU A 204 -6.55 18.11 20.91
N THR A 205 -5.54 17.33 21.29
CA THR A 205 -5.65 16.42 22.44
C THR A 205 -6.00 17.19 23.71
N ASP A 206 -5.30 18.26 23.99
CA ASP A 206 -5.55 19.06 25.20
C ASP A 206 -6.96 19.67 25.24
N ILE A 207 -7.56 19.94 24.08
CA ILE A 207 -8.91 20.52 23.96
C ILE A 207 -10.01 19.44 24.00
N LEU A 208 -9.73 18.25 23.46
CA LEU A 208 -10.76 17.27 23.14
C LEU A 208 -10.65 15.96 23.93
N LYS A 209 -9.57 15.72 24.69
CA LYS A 209 -9.36 14.46 25.43
C LYS A 209 -10.48 14.11 26.41
N ASP A 210 -11.12 15.12 27.02
CA ASP A 210 -12.24 14.90 27.93
C ASP A 210 -13.51 14.40 27.20
N LYS A 211 -13.54 14.53 25.87
CA LYS A 211 -14.54 13.93 24.97
C LYS A 211 -14.08 12.57 24.42
N GLY A 212 -12.93 12.04 24.85
CA GLY A 212 -12.34 10.80 24.34
C GLY A 212 -11.69 10.95 22.96
N ILE A 213 -11.37 12.18 22.53
CA ILE A 213 -10.78 12.43 21.20
C ILE A 213 -9.34 12.92 21.39
N TYR A 214 -8.43 12.24 20.75
CA TYR A 214 -7.00 12.53 20.71
C TYR A 214 -6.62 13.22 19.38
N GLY A 215 -5.52 13.95 19.37
CA GLY A 215 -5.08 14.70 18.21
C GLY A 215 -4.73 13.82 17.01
N ALA A 216 -4.20 12.63 17.25
CA ALA A 216 -3.90 11.65 16.21
C ALA A 216 -3.96 10.21 16.74
N ALA A 217 -3.97 9.24 15.81
CA ALA A 217 -3.61 7.85 16.08
C ALA A 217 -2.78 7.34 14.91
N PHE A 218 -1.73 6.55 15.21
CA PHE A 218 -0.84 5.97 14.21
C PHE A 218 -0.54 4.52 14.53
N PHE A 219 -0.01 3.83 13.54
CA PHE A 219 0.62 2.53 13.74
C PHE A 219 1.85 2.66 14.63
N ARG A 220 1.92 1.83 15.66
CA ARG A 220 3.06 1.74 16.56
C ARG A 220 3.61 0.33 16.70
N GLN A 221 2.86 -0.70 16.28
CA GLN A 221 3.44 -2.02 16.12
C GLN A 221 4.63 -1.95 15.15
N PRO A 222 5.79 -2.56 15.49
CA PRO A 222 7.04 -2.37 14.77
C PRO A 222 6.97 -2.57 13.24
N PRO A 223 6.24 -3.57 12.68
CA PRO A 223 6.15 -3.76 11.24
C PRO A 223 5.54 -2.55 10.50
N TYR A 224 4.55 -1.90 11.11
CA TYR A 224 3.86 -0.74 10.53
C TYR A 224 4.53 0.58 10.90
N ALA A 225 5.06 0.68 12.12
CA ALA A 225 5.74 1.88 12.60
C ALA A 225 7.05 2.18 11.83
N MET A 226 7.61 1.18 11.17
CA MET A 226 8.76 1.34 10.27
C MET A 226 8.44 2.30 9.13
N TYR A 227 7.29 2.15 8.47
CA TYR A 227 6.85 3.06 7.41
C TYR A 227 6.66 4.50 7.93
N MET A 228 6.13 4.66 9.15
CA MET A 228 6.02 5.98 9.78
C MET A 228 7.38 6.63 10.06
N PHE A 229 8.38 5.82 10.42
CA PHE A 229 9.75 6.29 10.55
C PHE A 229 10.32 6.72 9.20
N GLU A 230 10.20 5.88 8.19
CA GLU A 230 10.78 6.10 6.86
C GLU A 230 10.20 7.34 6.18
N GLU A 231 8.87 7.50 6.25
CA GLU A 231 8.18 8.67 5.71
C GLU A 231 8.67 9.95 6.38
N ARG A 232 8.61 10.03 7.71
CA ARG A 232 9.06 11.21 8.45
C ARG A 232 10.54 11.48 8.26
N PHE A 233 11.37 10.42 8.32
CA PHE A 233 12.83 10.53 8.17
C PHE A 233 13.23 11.15 6.84
N ARG A 234 12.66 10.66 5.72
CA ARG A 234 12.97 11.19 4.38
C ARG A 234 12.40 12.58 4.17
N ASN A 235 11.18 12.86 4.63
CA ASN A 235 10.57 14.19 4.55
C ASN A 235 11.31 15.24 5.40
N GLU A 236 12.03 14.84 6.44
CA GLU A 236 12.90 15.72 7.22
C GLU A 236 14.36 15.75 6.69
N GLY A 237 14.63 15.20 5.51
CA GLY A 237 15.92 15.24 4.81
C GLY A 237 16.88 14.10 5.17
N GLY A 238 16.41 13.08 5.86
CA GLY A 238 17.20 11.89 6.17
C GLY A 238 17.52 11.04 4.93
N LYS A 239 18.67 10.40 4.95
CA LYS A 239 19.12 9.43 3.96
C LYS A 239 19.45 8.11 4.65
N PHE A 240 19.20 6.99 3.95
CA PHE A 240 19.45 5.68 4.54
C PHE A 240 20.95 5.34 4.60
N PHE A 241 21.67 5.69 3.53
CA PHE A 241 23.11 5.43 3.42
C PHE A 241 23.85 6.63 2.85
N ASP A 242 25.12 6.74 3.18
CA ASP A 242 26.08 7.52 2.43
C ASP A 242 26.33 6.81 1.08
N ALA A 243 26.10 7.51 -0.02
CA ALA A 243 26.11 6.91 -1.35
C ALA A 243 27.52 6.46 -1.81
N ASP A 244 28.57 7.05 -1.27
CA ASP A 244 29.96 6.74 -1.64
C ASP A 244 30.50 5.55 -0.87
N THR A 245 30.22 5.49 0.41
CA THR A 245 30.77 4.49 1.33
C THR A 245 29.81 3.36 1.69
N MET A 246 28.53 3.51 1.38
CA MET A 246 27.45 2.62 1.84
C MET A 246 27.36 2.46 3.37
N LYS A 247 27.87 3.44 4.11
CA LYS A 247 27.65 3.51 5.55
C LYS A 247 26.22 3.92 5.84
N ALA A 248 25.59 3.23 6.77
CA ALA A 248 24.24 3.55 7.22
C ALA A 248 24.23 4.94 7.91
N THR A 249 23.23 5.77 7.57
CA THR A 249 23.07 7.13 8.11
C THR A 249 21.75 7.33 8.85
N ILE A 250 21.04 6.24 9.14
CA ILE A 250 19.81 6.26 9.95
C ILE A 250 20.02 6.80 11.36
N ASN A 251 21.24 6.77 11.87
CA ASN A 251 21.66 7.32 13.17
C ASN A 251 22.10 8.79 13.12
N SER A 252 21.87 9.49 12.00
CA SER A 252 22.09 10.92 11.88
C SER A 252 21.23 11.71 12.87
N ASP A 253 21.54 13.01 13.05
CA ASP A 253 20.73 13.89 13.91
C ASP A 253 19.25 13.90 13.48
N VAL A 254 18.96 13.77 12.17
CA VAL A 254 17.61 13.64 11.66
C VAL A 254 16.96 12.35 12.16
N GLY A 255 17.64 11.21 12.07
CA GLY A 255 17.13 9.94 12.58
C GLY A 255 16.82 9.99 14.08
N VAL A 256 17.75 10.53 14.87
CA VAL A 256 17.56 10.70 16.33
C VAL A 256 16.39 11.63 16.64
N LYS A 257 16.26 12.74 15.89
CA LYS A 257 15.12 13.67 16.00
C LYS A 257 13.80 12.95 15.72
N VAL A 258 13.74 12.17 14.65
CA VAL A 258 12.53 11.43 14.25
C VAL A 258 12.14 10.38 15.30
N PHE A 259 13.07 9.53 15.76
CA PHE A 259 12.80 8.55 16.81
C PHE A 259 12.33 9.21 18.11
N THR A 260 12.96 10.34 18.48
CA THR A 260 12.53 11.11 19.64
C THR A 260 11.13 11.69 19.45
N GLY A 261 10.82 12.17 18.23
CA GLY A 261 9.50 12.68 17.83
C GLY A 261 8.45 11.61 17.94
N MET A 262 8.64 10.44 17.31
CA MET A 262 7.71 9.31 17.34
C MET A 262 7.30 8.90 18.76
N ARG A 263 8.26 8.86 19.71
CA ARG A 263 7.96 8.57 21.11
C ARG A 263 7.19 9.70 21.80
N LYS A 264 7.50 10.96 21.48
CA LYS A 264 6.79 12.12 22.03
C LYS A 264 5.37 12.22 21.52
N GLU A 265 5.10 11.81 20.29
CA GLU A 265 3.78 11.83 19.68
C GLU A 265 2.77 10.95 20.42
N ASN A 266 3.20 9.85 21.05
CA ASN A 266 2.33 8.96 21.78
C ASN A 266 1.51 9.69 22.87
N ARG A 267 1.99 10.80 23.42
CA ARG A 267 1.30 11.61 24.44
C ARG A 267 -0.01 12.27 23.94
N PHE A 268 -0.15 12.47 22.63
CA PHE A 268 -1.35 13.01 22.02
C PHE A 268 -2.13 11.98 21.18
N MET A 269 -1.87 10.71 21.45
CA MET A 269 -2.56 9.56 20.88
C MET A 269 -3.33 8.77 21.94
N PRO A 270 -4.26 7.90 21.56
CA PRO A 270 -5.01 7.07 22.51
C PRO A 270 -4.08 6.24 23.41
N PRO A 271 -4.47 6.00 24.68
CA PRO A 271 -3.72 5.13 25.57
C PRO A 271 -3.52 3.73 24.95
N GLY A 272 -2.32 3.17 25.10
CA GLY A 272 -1.98 1.86 24.55
C GLY A 272 -1.62 1.89 23.06
N VAL A 273 -1.41 3.07 22.48
CA VAL A 273 -1.10 3.24 21.05
C VAL A 273 0.15 2.44 20.60
N GLU A 274 1.07 2.13 21.51
CA GLU A 274 2.26 1.31 21.25
C GLU A 274 1.91 -0.09 20.71
N GLN A 275 0.68 -0.53 20.96
CA GLN A 275 0.16 -1.82 20.48
C GLN A 275 -0.70 -1.69 19.21
N PHE A 276 -0.88 -0.47 18.67
CA PHE A 276 -1.72 -0.26 17.51
C PHE A 276 -1.03 -0.76 16.24
N GLY A 277 -1.63 -1.79 15.64
CA GLY A 277 -1.41 -2.20 14.27
C GLY A 277 -2.48 -1.59 13.35
N PHE A 278 -2.72 -2.26 12.23
CA PHE A 278 -3.67 -1.80 11.22
C PHE A 278 -5.10 -1.73 11.77
N VAL A 279 -5.56 -2.78 12.48
CA VAL A 279 -6.95 -2.90 12.95
C VAL A 279 -7.25 -1.94 14.10
N GLU A 280 -6.36 -1.82 15.08
CA GLU A 280 -6.52 -0.96 16.25
C GLU A 280 -6.51 0.52 15.84
N ASN A 281 -5.60 0.91 14.95
CA ASN A 281 -5.55 2.26 14.42
C ASN A 281 -6.79 2.61 13.60
N LEU A 282 -7.25 1.67 12.75
CA LEU A 282 -8.51 1.79 12.03
C LEU A 282 -9.69 2.01 12.99
N ALA A 283 -9.81 1.18 14.02
CA ALA A 283 -10.88 1.26 14.99
C ALA A 283 -10.88 2.61 15.71
N ALA A 284 -9.72 3.09 16.17
CA ALA A 284 -9.58 4.39 16.81
C ALA A 284 -10.07 5.54 15.91
N PHE A 285 -9.75 5.49 14.62
CA PHE A 285 -10.18 6.52 13.67
C PHE A 285 -11.67 6.41 13.34
N LEU A 286 -12.17 5.24 12.94
CA LEU A 286 -13.57 5.05 12.55
C LEU A 286 -14.55 5.33 13.70
N GLN A 287 -14.15 5.05 14.93
CA GLN A 287 -14.96 5.33 16.13
C GLN A 287 -14.83 6.78 16.62
N GLY A 288 -14.04 7.62 15.92
CA GLY A 288 -13.89 9.03 16.20
C GLY A 288 -12.99 9.36 17.39
N GLN A 289 -12.16 8.42 17.84
CA GLN A 289 -11.23 8.61 18.96
C GLN A 289 -9.96 9.41 18.57
N SER A 290 -9.74 9.68 17.29
CA SER A 290 -8.64 10.51 16.81
C SER A 290 -9.11 11.58 15.82
N ALA A 291 -8.48 12.75 15.88
CA ALA A 291 -8.74 13.85 14.95
C ALA A 291 -8.00 13.67 13.62
N MET A 292 -6.87 12.99 13.62
CA MET A 292 -6.03 12.72 12.45
C MET A 292 -5.50 11.29 12.50
N THR A 293 -5.26 10.72 11.31
CA THR A 293 -4.44 9.49 11.13
C THR A 293 -3.75 9.53 9.78
N ILE A 294 -2.64 8.79 9.64
CA ILE A 294 -2.00 8.50 8.35
C ILE A 294 -2.10 7.00 8.13
N SER A 295 -2.58 6.58 6.96
CA SER A 295 -2.80 5.17 6.66
C SER A 295 -3.01 4.93 5.17
N TRP A 296 -3.12 3.65 4.82
CA TRP A 296 -3.49 3.15 3.50
C TRP A 296 -4.89 3.60 3.05
N PRO A 297 -5.15 3.61 1.74
CA PRO A 297 -6.37 4.13 1.16
C PRO A 297 -7.69 3.50 1.65
N PRO A 298 -7.78 2.21 2.00
CA PRO A 298 -9.02 1.62 2.49
C PRO A 298 -9.66 2.37 3.68
N TYR A 299 -8.86 3.03 4.53
CA TYR A 299 -9.39 3.86 5.63
C TYR A 299 -10.37 4.93 5.15
N GLY A 300 -10.08 5.58 4.02
CA GLY A 300 -10.94 6.62 3.46
C GLY A 300 -12.30 6.08 3.03
N ARG A 301 -12.34 4.90 2.39
CA ARG A 301 -13.58 4.24 1.96
C ARG A 301 -14.40 3.76 3.15
N TRP A 302 -13.75 3.11 4.10
CA TRP A 302 -14.41 2.59 5.30
C TRP A 302 -14.85 3.69 6.25
N ALA A 303 -14.14 4.82 6.30
CA ALA A 303 -14.58 5.98 7.06
C ALA A 303 -15.92 6.54 6.56
N GLU A 304 -16.21 6.43 5.28
CA GLU A 304 -17.48 6.78 4.66
C GLU A 304 -18.50 5.63 4.69
N GLY A 305 -18.15 4.48 5.23
CA GLY A 305 -19.00 3.30 5.34
C GLY A 305 -19.06 2.44 4.09
N TYR A 306 -18.29 2.77 3.03
CA TYR A 306 -18.34 2.00 1.79
C TYR A 306 -17.75 0.61 1.98
N GLY A 307 -18.55 -0.41 1.67
CA GLY A 307 -18.17 -1.82 1.75
C GLY A 307 -18.23 -2.45 3.15
N THR A 308 -18.41 -1.66 4.22
CA THR A 308 -18.36 -2.18 5.60
C THR A 308 -19.59 -3.00 6.01
N ASP A 309 -20.56 -3.17 5.14
CA ASP A 309 -21.71 -4.07 5.26
C ASP A 309 -21.43 -5.46 4.65
N GLN A 310 -20.30 -5.65 3.97
CA GLN A 310 -19.93 -6.92 3.38
C GLN A 310 -19.45 -7.91 4.44
N GLU A 311 -19.85 -9.18 4.33
CA GLU A 311 -19.42 -10.25 5.23
C GLU A 311 -17.89 -10.39 5.27
N ALA A 312 -17.23 -10.21 4.15
CA ALA A 312 -15.78 -10.26 4.01
C ALA A 312 -15.05 -9.18 4.83
N LEU A 313 -15.75 -8.11 5.23
CA LEU A 313 -15.25 -7.00 6.04
C LEU A 313 -15.90 -6.92 7.42
N ASN A 314 -16.42 -8.03 7.95
CA ASN A 314 -17.08 -8.07 9.27
C ASN A 314 -16.17 -7.68 10.44
N TRP A 315 -14.87 -7.70 10.22
CA TRP A 315 -13.84 -7.25 11.18
C TRP A 315 -13.63 -5.73 11.18
N VAL A 316 -14.11 -5.01 10.14
CA VAL A 316 -14.02 -3.55 10.05
C VAL A 316 -15.10 -2.93 10.94
N PRO A 317 -14.75 -2.07 11.92
CA PRO A 317 -15.74 -1.43 12.77
C PRO A 317 -16.69 -0.53 11.98
N LYS A 318 -17.93 -0.42 12.44
CA LYS A 318 -18.86 0.58 11.89
C LYS A 318 -18.32 1.98 12.14
N THR A 319 -18.37 2.82 11.12
CA THR A 319 -17.93 4.20 11.20
C THR A 319 -18.92 5.08 11.97
N ALA A 320 -18.38 5.94 12.85
CA ALA A 320 -19.12 7.04 13.52
C ALA A 320 -18.84 8.40 12.85
N ILE A 321 -18.00 8.41 11.79
CA ILE A 321 -17.46 9.65 11.20
C ILE A 321 -17.77 9.81 9.71
N ALA A 322 -18.71 9.04 9.16
CA ALA A 322 -19.13 9.19 7.77
C ALA A 322 -19.55 10.63 7.46
N GLY A 323 -19.12 11.16 6.32
CA GLY A 323 -19.35 12.54 5.89
C GLY A 323 -18.51 13.60 6.63
N LYS A 324 -17.64 13.19 7.57
CA LYS A 324 -16.85 14.12 8.40
C LYS A 324 -15.35 14.06 8.10
N VAL A 325 -14.94 13.28 7.11
CA VAL A 325 -13.52 13.03 6.82
C VAL A 325 -13.03 13.93 5.70
N GLY A 326 -11.84 14.50 5.88
CA GLY A 326 -11.06 15.17 4.86
C GLY A 326 -9.79 14.38 4.54
N TYR A 327 -9.25 14.61 3.37
CA TYR A 327 -8.10 13.91 2.80
C TYR A 327 -7.00 14.91 2.48
N ALA A 328 -5.76 14.58 2.83
CA ALA A 328 -4.61 15.44 2.57
C ALA A 328 -3.34 14.59 2.38
N LEU A 329 -2.31 15.18 1.81
CA LEU A 329 -0.98 14.60 1.89
C LEU A 329 -0.48 14.58 3.33
N PRO A 330 0.27 13.55 3.75
CA PRO A 330 1.02 13.57 5.00
C PRO A 330 1.95 14.78 5.11
N PRO A 331 2.35 15.15 6.35
CA PRO A 331 3.30 16.25 6.55
C PRO A 331 4.61 16.04 5.80
N GLY A 332 5.07 17.08 5.09
CA GLY A 332 6.21 17.02 4.18
C GLY A 332 5.80 16.85 2.72
N GLY A 333 4.57 16.39 2.44
CA GLY A 333 4.00 16.32 1.09
C GLY A 333 4.47 15.14 0.24
N HIS A 334 5.25 14.23 0.81
CA HIS A 334 5.77 13.04 0.14
C HIS A 334 5.39 11.79 0.95
N PRO A 335 4.20 11.20 0.67
CA PRO A 335 3.73 10.02 1.38
C PRO A 335 4.51 8.76 1.02
N GLU A 336 4.58 7.81 1.93
CA GLU A 336 5.13 6.49 1.66
C GLU A 336 4.22 5.71 0.70
N LEU A 337 4.78 5.06 -0.33
CA LEU A 337 4.11 4.05 -1.16
C LEU A 337 4.10 2.67 -0.47
N ALA A 338 3.95 2.67 0.82
CA ALA A 338 4.18 1.59 1.76
C ALA A 338 3.60 0.26 1.31
N ALA A 339 4.44 -0.75 1.20
CA ALA A 339 4.18 -2.07 0.67
C ALA A 339 3.80 -2.05 -0.82
N GLY A 340 2.55 -1.76 -1.17
CA GLY A 340 2.02 -2.03 -2.51
C GLY A 340 2.16 -3.51 -2.87
N PHE A 341 1.49 -3.95 -3.90
CA PHE A 341 1.66 -5.33 -4.35
C PHE A 341 1.79 -5.41 -5.87
N ALA A 342 2.58 -6.36 -6.33
CA ALA A 342 2.71 -6.68 -7.74
C ALA A 342 2.46 -8.17 -7.98
N LEU A 343 1.92 -8.49 -9.14
CA LEU A 343 1.72 -9.86 -9.59
C LEU A 343 2.91 -10.29 -10.43
N SER A 344 3.60 -11.30 -9.97
CA SER A 344 4.77 -11.91 -10.62
C SER A 344 4.51 -13.39 -10.95
N ILE A 345 5.42 -14.00 -11.70
CA ILE A 345 5.37 -15.44 -12.02
C ILE A 345 6.58 -16.12 -11.40
N SER A 346 6.35 -17.27 -10.76
CA SER A 346 7.43 -18.11 -10.26
C SER A 346 8.25 -18.69 -11.42
N SER A 347 9.57 -18.57 -11.36
CA SER A 347 10.45 -19.16 -12.38
C SER A 347 10.38 -20.68 -12.41
N THR A 348 9.95 -21.33 -11.31
CA THR A 348 9.78 -22.79 -11.18
C THR A 348 8.40 -23.27 -11.64
N SER A 349 7.47 -22.37 -11.98
CA SER A 349 6.14 -22.73 -12.46
C SER A 349 6.21 -23.57 -13.74
N LYS A 350 5.35 -24.59 -13.82
CA LYS A 350 5.10 -25.39 -15.01
C LYS A 350 3.93 -24.86 -15.85
N ASN A 351 3.24 -23.81 -15.36
CA ASN A 351 2.06 -23.21 -15.98
C ASN A 351 2.29 -21.73 -16.33
N LYS A 352 3.51 -21.32 -16.66
CA LYS A 352 3.90 -19.91 -16.84
C LYS A 352 3.01 -19.11 -17.76
N ASP A 353 2.71 -19.63 -18.96
CA ASP A 353 1.79 -18.96 -19.90
C ASP A 353 0.38 -18.79 -19.32
N ALA A 354 -0.14 -19.84 -18.68
CA ALA A 354 -1.48 -19.81 -18.07
C ALA A 354 -1.54 -18.81 -16.91
N ALA A 355 -0.50 -18.78 -16.06
CA ALA A 355 -0.36 -17.83 -14.98
C ALA A 355 -0.21 -16.39 -15.50
N TYR A 356 0.60 -16.20 -16.55
CA TYR A 356 0.76 -14.90 -17.19
C TYR A 356 -0.58 -14.34 -17.72
N LEU A 357 -1.37 -15.16 -18.41
CA LEU A 357 -2.66 -14.75 -18.95
C LEU A 357 -3.63 -14.34 -17.85
N PHE A 358 -3.61 -15.02 -16.71
CA PHE A 358 -4.39 -14.62 -15.54
C PHE A 358 -3.95 -13.27 -14.99
N ILE A 359 -2.65 -13.05 -14.77
CA ILE A 359 -2.18 -11.76 -14.25
C ILE A 359 -2.34 -10.62 -15.27
N GLN A 360 -2.22 -10.87 -16.58
CA GLN A 360 -2.55 -9.90 -17.62
C GLN A 360 -4.03 -9.51 -17.57
N TRP A 361 -4.92 -10.49 -17.45
CA TRP A 361 -6.37 -10.25 -17.33
C TRP A 361 -6.67 -9.42 -16.08
N LEU A 362 -6.13 -9.80 -14.91
CA LEU A 362 -6.30 -9.04 -13.66
C LEU A 362 -5.84 -7.59 -13.79
N ASN A 363 -4.70 -7.39 -14.45
CA ASN A 363 -4.05 -6.09 -14.59
C ASN A 363 -4.58 -5.28 -15.79
N SER A 364 -5.40 -5.86 -16.70
CA SER A 364 -5.99 -5.13 -17.82
C SER A 364 -6.82 -3.94 -17.32
N GLU A 365 -6.94 -2.89 -18.16
CA GLU A 365 -7.59 -1.64 -17.76
C GLU A 365 -9.04 -1.86 -17.30
N ASP A 366 -9.81 -2.65 -18.06
CA ASP A 366 -11.22 -2.90 -17.75
C ASP A 366 -11.42 -3.72 -16.46
N VAL A 367 -10.57 -4.73 -16.22
CA VAL A 367 -10.67 -5.59 -15.05
C VAL A 367 -10.12 -4.91 -13.81
N SER A 368 -8.94 -4.27 -13.90
CA SER A 368 -8.36 -3.55 -12.77
C SER A 368 -9.27 -2.41 -12.30
N ARG A 369 -9.93 -1.70 -13.23
CA ARG A 369 -10.93 -0.68 -12.92
C ARG A 369 -12.11 -1.24 -12.11
N GLN A 370 -12.61 -2.43 -12.43
CA GLN A 370 -13.64 -3.10 -11.64
C GLN A 370 -13.11 -3.49 -10.26
N ARG A 371 -11.90 -4.05 -10.20
CA ARG A 371 -11.29 -4.55 -8.98
C ARG A 371 -11.07 -3.46 -7.93
N VAL A 372 -10.63 -2.27 -8.32
CA VAL A 372 -10.43 -1.15 -7.36
C VAL A 372 -11.75 -0.57 -6.82
N GLN A 373 -12.89 -0.92 -7.42
CA GLN A 373 -14.23 -0.47 -7.01
C GLN A 373 -15.02 -1.52 -6.23
N LEU A 374 -14.50 -2.75 -6.07
CA LEU A 374 -15.21 -3.77 -5.29
C LEU A 374 -15.35 -3.33 -3.83
N PRO A 375 -16.52 -3.51 -3.21
CA PRO A 375 -16.77 -3.00 -1.86
C PRO A 375 -15.83 -3.59 -0.79
N TYR A 376 -15.33 -4.80 -0.98
CA TYR A 376 -14.40 -5.49 -0.09
C TYR A 376 -12.94 -5.44 -0.57
N THR A 377 -12.66 -4.70 -1.65
CA THR A 377 -11.29 -4.67 -2.19
C THR A 377 -10.34 -3.90 -1.27
N LEU A 378 -9.10 -4.37 -1.26
CA LEU A 378 -7.95 -3.60 -0.78
C LEU A 378 -7.07 -3.14 -1.94
N ARG A 379 -7.58 -3.25 -3.20
CA ARG A 379 -6.90 -2.69 -4.38
C ARG A 379 -7.15 -1.21 -4.47
N ASP A 380 -6.09 -0.47 -4.60
CA ASP A 380 -6.09 0.97 -4.71
C ASP A 380 -5.68 1.43 -6.11
N PRO A 381 -6.05 2.65 -6.51
CA PRO A 381 -5.80 3.15 -7.86
C PRO A 381 -4.32 3.16 -8.24
N PHE A 382 -3.98 2.55 -9.38
CA PHE A 382 -2.63 2.55 -9.97
C PHE A 382 -2.61 2.92 -11.46
N ARG A 383 -3.78 3.23 -12.04
CA ARG A 383 -3.93 3.72 -13.42
C ARG A 383 -4.53 5.11 -13.44
N GLU A 384 -4.18 5.91 -14.44
CA GLU A 384 -4.77 7.25 -14.60
C GLU A 384 -6.29 7.21 -14.69
N SER A 385 -6.84 6.20 -15.38
CA SER A 385 -8.29 6.02 -15.52
C SER A 385 -9.00 5.65 -14.22
N HIS A 386 -8.32 5.07 -13.24
CA HIS A 386 -8.93 4.72 -11.94
C HIS A 386 -9.33 5.97 -11.15
N TYR A 387 -8.51 7.04 -11.21
CA TYR A 387 -8.76 8.29 -10.48
C TYR A 387 -9.90 9.13 -11.05
N THR A 388 -10.28 8.88 -12.31
CA THR A 388 -11.28 9.67 -13.04
C THR A 388 -12.52 8.87 -13.43
N ASP A 389 -12.60 7.60 -13.03
CA ASP A 389 -13.72 6.73 -13.38
C ASP A 389 -15.04 7.23 -12.79
N PRO A 390 -16.07 7.49 -13.61
CA PRO A 390 -17.35 8.00 -13.13
C PRO A 390 -18.05 7.07 -12.12
N GLY A 391 -17.87 5.75 -12.26
CA GLY A 391 -18.41 4.77 -11.32
C GLY A 391 -17.78 4.92 -9.95
N TYR A 392 -16.44 5.01 -9.91
CA TYR A 392 -15.71 5.21 -8.64
C TYR A 392 -16.07 6.53 -7.97
N LEU A 393 -16.10 7.62 -8.75
CA LEU A 393 -16.48 8.97 -8.26
C LEU A 393 -17.90 9.03 -7.66
N ALA A 394 -18.77 8.08 -7.99
CA ALA A 394 -20.15 8.01 -7.52
C ALA A 394 -20.37 7.09 -6.31
N LEU A 395 -19.36 6.36 -5.84
CA LEU A 395 -19.52 5.33 -4.79
C LEU A 395 -19.90 5.92 -3.43
N TRP A 396 -19.44 7.14 -3.09
CA TRP A 396 -19.85 7.89 -1.91
C TRP A 396 -19.66 9.41 -2.15
N PRO A 397 -20.31 10.28 -1.36
CA PRO A 397 -20.34 11.71 -1.65
C PRO A 397 -18.97 12.39 -1.79
N ASN A 398 -17.97 11.97 -1.02
CA ASN A 398 -16.62 12.55 -1.00
C ASN A 398 -15.60 11.75 -1.82
N ALA A 399 -16.03 10.80 -2.65
CA ALA A 399 -15.13 9.97 -3.47
C ALA A 399 -14.24 10.81 -4.40
N LYS A 400 -14.75 11.93 -4.91
CA LYS A 400 -13.96 12.85 -5.76
C LYS A 400 -12.75 13.43 -5.02
N ASP A 401 -12.94 13.91 -3.80
CA ASP A 401 -11.85 14.50 -3.00
C ASP A 401 -10.83 13.44 -2.59
N TYR A 402 -11.32 12.25 -2.24
CA TYR A 402 -10.49 11.09 -1.94
C TYR A 402 -9.62 10.70 -3.13
N LEU A 403 -10.20 10.50 -4.31
CA LEU A 403 -9.44 10.10 -5.51
C LEU A 403 -8.46 11.19 -5.97
N ALA A 404 -8.83 12.47 -5.83
CA ALA A 404 -7.92 13.58 -6.12
C ALA A 404 -6.70 13.58 -5.18
N ALA A 405 -6.92 13.35 -3.88
CA ALA A 405 -5.85 13.24 -2.90
C ALA A 405 -4.96 12.02 -3.15
N LEU A 406 -5.54 10.87 -3.49
CA LEU A 406 -4.78 9.66 -3.86
C LEU A 406 -3.92 9.88 -5.10
N LYS A 407 -4.47 10.51 -6.14
CA LYS A 407 -3.71 10.84 -7.34
C LYS A 407 -2.50 11.69 -6.99
N GLN A 408 -2.72 12.78 -6.26
CA GLN A 408 -1.63 13.66 -5.83
C GLN A 408 -0.60 12.91 -4.98
N ALA A 409 -1.04 12.06 -4.05
CA ALA A 409 -0.18 11.24 -3.21
C ALA A 409 0.68 10.27 -4.04
N SER A 410 0.10 9.59 -5.02
CA SER A 410 0.84 8.68 -5.90
C SER A 410 1.90 9.39 -6.75
N GLU A 411 1.64 10.63 -7.17
CA GLU A 411 2.58 11.43 -7.97
C GLU A 411 3.81 11.90 -7.18
N THR A 412 3.67 12.06 -5.86
CA THR A 412 4.73 12.54 -4.96
C THR A 412 5.26 11.46 -4.02
N GLY A 413 4.78 10.23 -4.19
CA GLY A 413 5.04 9.12 -3.28
C GLY A 413 6.50 8.68 -3.19
N LEU A 414 6.88 8.23 -1.99
CA LEU A 414 8.21 7.71 -1.68
C LEU A 414 8.21 6.18 -1.78
N LEU A 415 9.18 5.65 -2.51
CA LEU A 415 9.36 4.20 -2.66
C LEU A 415 9.94 3.58 -1.40
N ASP A 416 9.47 2.41 -1.03
CA ASP A 416 10.13 1.59 -0.01
C ASP A 416 11.61 1.39 -0.35
N LEU A 417 12.45 1.35 0.65
CA LEU A 417 13.86 1.02 0.47
C LEU A 417 13.99 -0.39 -0.12
N SER A 418 14.61 -0.50 -1.28
CA SER A 418 14.73 -1.76 -2.01
C SER A 418 16.19 -2.08 -2.28
N LEU A 419 16.71 -3.06 -1.55
CA LEU A 419 18.09 -3.51 -1.54
C LEU A 419 18.16 -5.04 -1.72
N LEU A 420 19.36 -5.59 -1.73
CA LEU A 420 19.52 -7.03 -1.53
C LEU A 420 19.34 -7.36 -0.05
N GLN A 421 18.57 -8.37 0.25
CA GLN A 421 18.18 -8.76 1.60
C GLN A 421 17.49 -7.63 2.37
N THR A 422 16.58 -6.91 1.69
CA THR A 422 15.77 -5.81 2.26
C THR A 422 15.14 -6.23 3.59
N ASP A 423 14.59 -7.43 3.67
CA ASP A 423 13.96 -8.00 4.86
C ASP A 423 14.84 -7.97 6.12
N LYS A 424 16.16 -8.10 5.96
CA LYS A 424 17.10 -8.02 7.08
C LYS A 424 17.31 -6.61 7.61
N TYR A 425 17.35 -5.63 6.72
CA TYR A 425 17.43 -4.23 7.14
C TYR A 425 16.15 -3.80 7.85
N GLU A 426 15.00 -4.21 7.33
CA GLU A 426 13.69 -3.98 7.93
C GLU A 426 13.59 -4.63 9.33
N GLU A 427 14.06 -5.88 9.48
CA GLU A 427 14.04 -6.57 10.77
C GLU A 427 14.84 -5.82 11.84
N VAL A 428 16.00 -5.27 11.48
CA VAL A 428 16.79 -4.43 12.37
C VAL A 428 16.01 -3.19 12.82
N MET A 429 15.25 -2.56 11.89
CA MET A 429 14.42 -1.39 12.21
C MET A 429 13.22 -1.77 13.08
N ARG A 430 12.57 -2.91 12.83
CA ARG A 430 11.49 -3.43 13.69
C ARG A 430 11.97 -3.64 15.13
N GLN A 431 13.16 -4.22 15.30
CA GLN A 431 13.78 -4.37 16.61
C GLN A 431 14.17 -3.03 17.26
N ALA A 432 14.68 -2.08 16.47
CA ALA A 432 14.98 -0.72 16.94
C ALA A 432 13.72 -0.01 17.46
N ILE A 433 12.62 -0.11 16.74
CA ILE A 433 11.32 0.45 17.14
C ILE A 433 10.79 -0.21 18.41
N SER A 434 10.91 -1.54 18.55
CA SER A 434 10.54 -2.24 19.79
C SER A 434 11.28 -1.71 21.00
N LYS A 435 12.60 -1.45 20.86
CA LYS A 435 13.43 -0.83 21.91
C LYS A 435 13.02 0.61 22.19
N LEU A 436 12.62 1.36 21.15
CA LEU A 436 12.12 2.72 21.32
C LEU A 436 10.87 2.75 22.24
N TRP A 437 9.94 1.82 22.04
CA TRP A 437 8.75 1.70 22.90
C TRP A 437 9.07 1.18 24.29
N ALA A 438 10.11 0.36 24.44
CA ALA A 438 10.62 -0.06 25.75
C ALA A 438 11.28 1.08 26.57
N GLY A 439 11.53 2.23 25.94
CA GLY A 439 12.04 3.42 26.60
C GLY A 439 13.54 3.66 26.43
N ASP A 440 14.25 2.84 25.65
CA ASP A 440 15.68 2.98 25.42
C ASP A 440 16.02 4.32 24.75
N ASP A 441 17.27 4.75 24.87
CA ASP A 441 17.73 6.01 24.30
C ASP A 441 17.79 5.97 22.77
N PRO A 442 17.09 6.89 22.06
CA PRO A 442 17.01 6.90 20.60
C PRO A 442 18.36 6.88 19.88
N LYS A 443 19.35 7.61 20.37
CA LYS A 443 20.68 7.66 19.75
C LYS A 443 21.43 6.32 19.90
N THR A 444 21.35 5.73 21.07
CA THR A 444 21.94 4.40 21.35
C THR A 444 21.31 3.33 20.48
N ILE A 445 19.96 3.32 20.35
CA ILE A 445 19.22 2.38 19.50
C ILE A 445 19.68 2.51 18.05
N LEU A 446 19.67 3.73 17.51
CA LEU A 446 19.99 3.97 16.10
C LEU A 446 21.46 3.72 15.78
N ASN A 447 22.39 3.98 16.70
CA ASN A 447 23.78 3.60 16.51
C ASN A 447 23.96 2.08 16.41
N ALA A 448 23.26 1.32 17.24
CA ALA A 448 23.27 -0.14 17.17
C ALA A 448 22.61 -0.66 15.88
N ALA A 449 21.51 -0.06 15.45
CA ALA A 449 20.84 -0.41 14.20
C ALA A 449 21.72 -0.10 12.98
N ALA A 450 22.35 1.07 12.93
CA ALA A 450 23.28 1.46 11.87
C ALA A 450 24.48 0.50 11.77
N ALA A 451 25.06 0.11 12.89
CA ALA A 451 26.13 -0.89 12.91
C ALA A 451 25.70 -2.25 12.37
N GLN A 452 24.48 -2.68 12.67
CA GLN A 452 23.92 -3.92 12.10
C GLN A 452 23.65 -3.79 10.58
N TRP A 453 23.15 -2.65 10.12
CA TRP A 453 22.99 -2.35 8.69
C TRP A 453 24.34 -2.39 7.96
N ASP A 454 25.38 -1.79 8.55
CA ASP A 454 26.75 -1.85 8.02
C ASP A 454 27.23 -3.31 7.91
N ASP A 455 27.01 -4.12 8.94
CA ASP A 455 27.39 -5.56 8.94
C ASP A 455 26.66 -6.36 7.85
N ILE A 456 25.35 -6.12 7.67
CA ILE A 456 24.56 -6.72 6.58
C ILE A 456 25.17 -6.31 5.23
N THR A 457 25.44 -5.03 5.01
CA THR A 457 26.05 -4.49 3.79
C THR A 457 27.40 -5.13 3.51
N GLN A 458 28.27 -5.28 4.52
CA GLN A 458 29.57 -5.95 4.39
C GLN A 458 29.44 -7.43 3.98
N LYS A 459 28.50 -8.16 4.60
CA LYS A 459 28.26 -9.59 4.28
C LYS A 459 27.72 -9.80 2.87
N ILE A 460 26.92 -8.87 2.35
CA ILE A 460 26.43 -8.91 0.95
C ILE A 460 27.54 -8.54 -0.03
N GLY A 461 28.43 -7.64 0.38
CA GLY A 461 29.48 -7.00 -0.42
C GLY A 461 29.12 -5.56 -0.75
N VAL A 462 29.94 -4.63 -0.24
CA VAL A 462 29.70 -3.17 -0.33
C VAL A 462 29.46 -2.71 -1.77
N GLU A 463 30.32 -3.08 -2.71
CA GLU A 463 30.21 -2.66 -4.11
C GLU A 463 28.91 -3.21 -4.77
N LYS A 464 28.56 -4.44 -4.45
CA LYS A 464 27.34 -5.05 -4.95
C LYS A 464 26.09 -4.31 -4.44
N GLN A 465 26.05 -4.00 -3.15
CA GLN A 465 24.93 -3.28 -2.54
C GLN A 465 24.89 -1.82 -3.03
N LYS A 466 26.05 -1.20 -3.23
CA LYS A 466 26.17 0.17 -3.77
C LYS A 466 25.52 0.29 -5.15
N VAL A 467 25.72 -0.69 -6.04
CA VAL A 467 25.07 -0.71 -7.37
C VAL A 467 23.54 -0.76 -7.24
N VAL A 468 23.02 -1.60 -6.34
CA VAL A 468 21.57 -1.72 -6.12
C VAL A 468 21.01 -0.45 -5.52
N TYR A 469 21.67 0.08 -4.48
CA TYR A 469 21.26 1.34 -3.85
C TYR A 469 21.28 2.51 -4.82
N ALA A 470 22.33 2.65 -5.63
CA ALA A 470 22.42 3.71 -6.65
C ALA A 470 21.26 3.61 -7.67
N GLY A 471 20.91 2.39 -8.09
CA GLY A 471 19.78 2.15 -8.97
C GLY A 471 18.43 2.50 -8.32
N TRP A 472 18.26 2.22 -7.04
CA TRP A 472 17.09 2.62 -6.28
C TRP A 472 17.06 4.14 -6.06
N ALA A 473 18.16 4.75 -5.60
CA ALA A 473 18.26 6.17 -5.30
C ALA A 473 18.06 7.08 -6.53
N ALA A 474 18.31 6.55 -7.73
CA ALA A 474 18.07 7.26 -8.98
C ALA A 474 16.59 7.27 -9.40
N LYS A 475 15.75 6.45 -8.79
CA LYS A 475 14.31 6.40 -9.12
C LYS A 475 13.59 7.67 -8.62
N SER A 476 12.58 8.08 -9.38
CA SER A 476 11.61 9.08 -8.89
C SER A 476 10.92 8.52 -7.66
N GLY A 477 10.93 9.25 -6.55
CA GLY A 477 10.33 8.80 -5.29
C GLY A 477 11.28 8.07 -4.32
N ALA A 478 12.56 7.88 -4.64
CA ALA A 478 13.53 7.39 -3.63
C ALA A 478 13.69 8.41 -2.49
N TYR A 479 13.74 9.70 -2.85
CA TYR A 479 13.82 10.82 -1.92
C TYR A 479 12.93 11.97 -2.39
N PRO A 480 12.45 12.84 -1.45
CA PRO A 480 11.76 14.06 -1.81
C PRO A 480 12.55 14.88 -2.84
N LYS A 481 11.86 15.37 -3.87
CA LYS A 481 12.47 16.35 -4.78
C LYS A 481 12.55 17.68 -4.03
N MET A 482 13.77 18.16 -3.81
CA MET A 482 14.03 19.50 -3.26
C MET A 482 13.77 20.57 -4.32
#